data_c663a1e76b52fbd1ad23a1cb7465c717
#
_entry.id   c663a1e76b52fbd1ad23a1cb7465c717
#
_cell.length_a   1.000
_cell.length_b   1.000
_cell.length_c   1.000
_cell.angle_alpha   90.00
_cell.angle_beta   90.00
_cell.angle_gamma   90.00
#
_symmetry.space_group_name_H-M   'P 1'
#
loop_
_entity.id
_entity.type
_entity.pdbx_description
1 polymer ?
#
loop_
_entity_poly.entity_id
_entity_poly.type
_entity_poly.pdbx_seq_one_letter_code
_entity_poly.pdbx_strand_id
1 'polypeptide(L)'
;EAIGSYWHGHHAGTLGRFGTFSFHGTKTLTTGEGGMFITHDRALYEKVLALSNHGRAPGQTKQFWPDYIGFKYKMSNIQAAIGCGQMERIKELVRRKREIFEYYFQRLGGLSGVSMNPEKPGTINGYWMPTVVFAPETGVTRERLLELFKAENIDGRVFFHPLSSLPMFQPKLTNRNSYDIPVRAINLPSYHDMTLAEQDRVVQVVRDIYENNRN
;
A
#
# COMPACT_ATOMS: atom_id res chain seq x y z
N GLU A 1 -0.20 4.09 2.71
CA GLU A 1 0.15 2.68 2.62
C GLU A 1 0.65 2.12 3.95
N ALA A 2 1.32 2.92 4.76
CA ALA A 2 1.89 2.52 6.05
C ALA A 2 1.05 2.92 7.27
N ILE A 3 -0.26 3.08 7.11
CA ILE A 3 -1.17 3.33 8.23
C ILE A 3 -1.07 2.15 9.22
N GLY A 4 -0.88 2.45 10.52
CA GLY A 4 -0.67 1.45 11.56
C GLY A 4 0.76 0.90 11.63
N SER A 5 1.68 1.38 10.80
CA SER A 5 3.08 1.01 10.87
C SER A 5 3.88 1.98 11.74
N TYR A 6 4.87 1.43 12.46
CA TYR A 6 5.75 2.19 13.36
C TYR A 6 7.21 1.81 13.15
N TRP A 7 8.09 2.75 13.39
CA TRP A 7 9.53 2.57 13.45
C TRP A 7 10.06 3.18 14.76
N HIS A 8 10.61 2.34 15.63
CA HIS A 8 11.08 2.71 16.97
C HIS A 8 10.09 3.59 17.74
N GLY A 9 8.80 3.19 17.74
CA GLY A 9 7.74 3.90 18.44
C GLY A 9 7.16 5.13 17.71
N HIS A 10 7.75 5.56 16.61
CA HIS A 10 7.27 6.68 15.80
C HIS A 10 6.36 6.18 14.68
N HIS A 11 5.23 6.81 14.49
CA HIS A 11 4.29 6.47 13.42
C HIS A 11 4.90 6.75 12.04
N ALA A 12 4.78 5.81 11.11
CA ALA A 12 5.20 6.03 9.73
C ALA A 12 4.47 7.25 9.12
N GLY A 13 5.22 8.10 8.42
CA GLY A 13 4.74 9.39 7.91
C GLY A 13 5.07 10.60 8.82
N THR A 14 5.54 10.39 10.07
CA THR A 14 5.86 11.49 10.99
C THR A 14 7.36 11.75 11.16
N LEU A 15 8.22 10.96 10.52
CA LEU A 15 9.67 10.97 10.71
C LEU A 15 10.40 12.01 9.85
N GLY A 16 9.84 12.33 8.68
CA GLY A 16 10.44 13.27 7.74
C GLY A 16 9.97 14.71 7.95
N ARG A 17 10.48 15.62 7.12
CA ARG A 17 10.02 17.02 7.09
C ARG A 17 8.52 17.14 6.81
N PHE A 18 7.97 16.19 6.07
CA PHE A 18 6.54 16.04 5.83
C PHE A 18 6.19 14.56 5.65
N GLY A 19 4.91 14.24 5.78
CA GLY A 19 4.34 12.95 5.46
C GLY A 19 3.13 13.07 4.56
N THR A 20 2.85 12.00 3.81
CA THR A 20 1.65 11.91 2.97
C THR A 20 0.92 10.62 3.24
N PHE A 21 -0.41 10.69 3.23
CA PHE A 21 -1.29 9.54 3.38
C PHE A 21 -2.21 9.47 2.17
N SER A 22 -2.48 8.26 1.71
CA SER A 22 -3.47 7.99 0.66
C SER A 22 -4.73 7.41 1.30
N PHE A 23 -5.88 7.93 0.89
CA PHE A 23 -7.21 7.43 1.28
C PHE A 23 -7.98 6.89 0.07
N HIS A 24 -7.24 6.46 -0.97
CA HIS A 24 -7.80 5.76 -2.12
C HIS A 24 -8.56 4.51 -1.69
N GLY A 25 -9.53 4.04 -2.48
CA GLY A 25 -10.43 2.92 -2.18
C GLY A 25 -9.77 1.61 -1.76
N THR A 26 -8.52 1.37 -2.17
CA THR A 26 -7.78 0.14 -1.85
C THR A 26 -6.93 0.21 -0.58
N LYS A 27 -6.91 1.36 0.10
CA LYS A 27 -6.07 1.54 1.30
C LYS A 27 -6.75 0.98 2.57
N THR A 28 -5.99 0.86 3.65
CA THR A 28 -6.50 0.39 4.95
C THR A 28 -7.60 1.29 5.50
N LEU A 29 -7.46 2.60 5.31
CA LEU A 29 -8.47 3.63 5.54
C LEU A 29 -8.78 4.30 4.21
N THR A 30 -10.06 4.44 3.87
CA THR A 30 -10.47 5.01 2.59
C THR A 30 -11.53 6.10 2.73
N THR A 31 -11.47 7.07 1.84
CA THR A 31 -12.54 8.05 1.59
C THR A 31 -13.07 7.94 0.14
N GLY A 32 -12.89 6.77 -0.49
CA GLY A 32 -13.05 6.55 -1.92
C GLY A 32 -11.84 7.09 -2.67
N GLU A 33 -11.72 8.38 -2.73
CA GLU A 33 -10.52 9.11 -3.18
C GLU A 33 -10.16 10.16 -2.11
N GLY A 34 -8.88 10.42 -1.93
CA GLY A 34 -8.40 11.42 -0.99
C GLY A 34 -6.98 11.17 -0.52
N GLY A 35 -6.47 12.13 0.22
CA GLY A 35 -5.15 12.07 0.84
C GLY A 35 -4.99 13.12 1.92
N MET A 36 -3.90 13.00 2.67
CA MET A 36 -3.53 13.95 3.71
C MET A 36 -2.05 14.27 3.61
N PHE A 37 -1.73 15.53 3.75
CA PHE A 37 -0.37 16.04 3.93
C PHE A 37 -0.21 16.51 5.36
N ILE A 38 0.86 16.10 6.02
CA ILE A 38 1.21 16.52 7.39
C ILE A 38 2.63 17.06 7.44
N THR A 39 2.87 18.07 8.28
CA THR A 39 4.19 18.64 8.50
C THR A 39 4.21 19.46 9.80
N HIS A 40 5.39 19.60 10.42
CA HIS A 40 5.65 20.57 11.49
C HIS A 40 6.16 21.93 10.96
N ASP A 41 6.48 22.02 9.66
CA ASP A 41 6.93 23.24 9.00
C ASP A 41 5.70 24.08 8.59
N ARG A 42 5.50 25.19 9.33
CA ARG A 42 4.34 26.08 9.11
C ARG A 42 4.33 26.69 7.72
N ALA A 43 5.46 27.12 7.21
CA ALA A 43 5.54 27.74 5.88
C ALA A 43 5.21 26.72 4.78
N LEU A 44 5.68 25.49 4.94
CA LEU A 44 5.34 24.40 4.02
C LEU A 44 3.85 24.03 4.09
N TYR A 45 3.26 23.98 5.28
CA TYR A 45 1.82 23.75 5.46
C TYR A 45 0.99 24.84 4.73
N GLU A 46 1.28 26.11 4.97
CA GLU A 46 0.55 27.22 4.36
C GLU A 46 0.67 27.22 2.84
N LYS A 47 1.85 26.91 2.32
CA LYS A 47 2.07 26.76 0.87
C LYS A 47 1.25 25.62 0.27
N VAL A 48 1.26 24.44 0.89
CA VAL A 48 0.49 23.29 0.40
C VAL A 48 -1.01 23.55 0.52
N LEU A 49 -1.46 24.18 1.60
CA LEU A 49 -2.86 24.59 1.78
C LEU A 49 -3.32 25.54 0.66
N ALA A 50 -2.54 26.57 0.34
CA ALA A 50 -2.84 27.51 -0.71
C ALA A 50 -2.90 26.82 -2.09
N LEU A 51 -1.89 26.01 -2.42
CA LEU A 51 -1.83 25.29 -3.70
C LEU A 51 -2.98 24.30 -3.85
N SER A 52 -3.34 23.56 -2.81
CA SER A 52 -4.45 22.60 -2.83
C SER A 52 -5.83 23.22 -2.90
N ASN A 53 -5.95 24.52 -2.59
CA ASN A 53 -7.18 25.31 -2.58
C ASN A 53 -7.18 26.37 -3.68
N HIS A 54 -6.95 25.99 -4.91
CA HIS A 54 -6.98 26.84 -6.10
C HIS A 54 -5.92 27.98 -6.09
N GLY A 55 -4.84 27.88 -5.35
CA GLY A 55 -3.82 28.94 -5.27
C GLY A 55 -4.26 30.17 -4.47
N ARG A 56 -5.24 30.05 -3.58
CA ARG A 56 -5.67 31.15 -2.70
C ARG A 56 -4.73 31.27 -1.51
N ALA A 57 -4.11 32.44 -1.36
CA ALA A 57 -3.28 32.70 -0.20
C ALA A 57 -4.08 32.70 1.11
N PRO A 58 -3.47 32.37 2.26
CA PRO A 58 -4.09 32.54 3.57
C PRO A 58 -4.55 33.99 3.75
N GLY A 59 -5.83 34.17 4.20
CA GLY A 59 -6.40 35.50 4.42
C GLY A 59 -6.95 36.19 3.15
N GLN A 60 -6.85 35.60 1.97
CA GLN A 60 -7.46 36.16 0.75
C GLN A 60 -8.98 36.18 0.86
N THR A 61 -9.57 37.38 0.87
CA THR A 61 -11.02 37.64 1.02
C THR A 61 -11.72 37.88 -0.30
N LYS A 62 -10.99 38.27 -1.35
CA LYS A 62 -11.56 38.56 -2.66
C LYS A 62 -12.06 37.26 -3.31
N GLN A 63 -13.35 37.25 -3.63
CA GLN A 63 -13.99 36.05 -4.20
C GLN A 63 -13.47 35.77 -5.61
N PHE A 64 -13.23 34.47 -5.92
CA PHE A 64 -12.71 33.99 -7.19
C PHE A 64 -11.34 34.58 -7.60
N TRP A 65 -10.55 35.02 -6.63
CA TRP A 65 -9.23 35.60 -6.88
C TRP A 65 -8.13 34.72 -6.34
N PRO A 66 -7.49 33.88 -7.19
CA PRO A 66 -6.30 33.14 -6.80
C PRO A 66 -5.07 34.05 -6.80
N ASP A 67 -4.15 33.81 -5.90
CA ASP A 67 -2.87 34.54 -5.83
C ASP A 67 -1.77 33.84 -6.60
N TYR A 68 -1.93 32.53 -6.84
CA TYR A 68 -1.01 31.70 -7.62
C TYR A 68 -1.76 30.67 -8.46
N ILE A 69 -1.03 30.01 -9.37
CA ILE A 69 -1.53 28.79 -10.02
C ILE A 69 -1.60 27.67 -8.99
N GLY A 70 -2.77 27.11 -8.79
CA GLY A 70 -3.02 26.05 -7.82
C GLY A 70 -3.97 24.98 -8.36
N PHE A 71 -4.35 24.06 -7.49
CA PHE A 71 -5.11 22.85 -7.82
C PHE A 71 -6.34 22.73 -6.93
N LYS A 72 -7.35 21.99 -7.39
CA LYS A 72 -8.50 21.62 -6.56
C LYS A 72 -8.25 20.25 -5.94
N TYR A 73 -7.41 20.18 -4.91
CA TYR A 73 -7.12 18.95 -4.18
C TYR A 73 -7.70 18.90 -2.77
N LYS A 74 -8.37 19.96 -2.35
CA LYS A 74 -9.01 19.99 -1.03
C LYS A 74 -10.15 18.96 -0.97
N MET A 75 -10.11 18.11 0.03
CA MET A 75 -11.10 17.07 0.29
C MET A 75 -12.50 17.69 0.51
N SER A 76 -13.52 17.05 -0.02
CA SER A 76 -14.91 17.44 0.21
C SER A 76 -15.39 17.03 1.62
N ASN A 77 -16.46 17.67 2.11
CA ASN A 77 -17.04 17.34 3.41
C ASN A 77 -17.54 15.89 3.47
N ILE A 78 -18.08 15.36 2.38
CA ILE A 78 -18.54 13.97 2.29
C ILE A 78 -17.37 13.00 2.46
N GLN A 79 -16.28 13.24 1.74
CA GLN A 79 -15.07 12.42 1.87
C GLN A 79 -14.49 12.52 3.29
N ALA A 80 -14.46 13.71 3.87
CA ALA A 80 -13.98 13.92 5.25
C ALA A 80 -14.86 13.19 6.27
N ALA A 81 -16.17 13.20 6.11
CA ALA A 81 -17.10 12.48 6.99
C ALA A 81 -16.88 10.96 6.93
N ILE A 82 -16.69 10.39 5.73
CA ILE A 82 -16.32 8.97 5.56
C ILE A 82 -14.98 8.70 6.27
N GLY A 83 -13.99 9.57 6.09
CA GLY A 83 -12.70 9.47 6.75
C GLY A 83 -12.79 9.47 8.27
N CYS A 84 -13.63 10.31 8.86
CA CYS A 84 -13.89 10.34 10.32
C CYS A 84 -14.44 8.99 10.79
N GLY A 85 -15.49 8.46 10.14
CA GLY A 85 -16.06 7.15 10.48
C GLY A 85 -15.05 6.01 10.35
N GLN A 86 -14.17 6.06 9.34
CA GLN A 86 -13.07 5.09 9.20
C GLN A 86 -12.03 5.24 10.33
N MET A 87 -11.70 6.48 10.72
CA MET A 87 -10.74 6.74 11.80
C MET A 87 -11.22 6.24 13.16
N GLU A 88 -12.51 6.29 13.46
CA GLU A 88 -13.07 5.71 14.69
C GLU A 88 -12.78 4.21 14.81
N ARG A 89 -12.65 3.53 13.67
CA ARG A 89 -12.39 2.09 13.58
C ARG A 89 -10.92 1.75 13.24
N ILE A 90 -10.01 2.71 13.21
CA ILE A 90 -8.65 2.50 12.66
C ILE A 90 -7.89 1.35 13.33
N LYS A 91 -8.04 1.19 14.64
CA LYS A 91 -7.40 0.08 15.39
C LYS A 91 -7.92 -1.28 14.93
N GLU A 92 -9.22 -1.40 14.70
CA GLU A 92 -9.86 -2.60 14.18
C GLU A 92 -9.38 -2.89 12.74
N LEU A 93 -9.38 -1.87 11.87
CA LEU A 93 -8.95 -2.01 10.48
C LEU A 93 -7.49 -2.51 10.37
N VAL A 94 -6.58 -1.92 11.15
CA VAL A 94 -5.17 -2.34 11.18
C VAL A 94 -5.03 -3.74 11.78
N ARG A 95 -5.73 -4.04 12.89
CA ARG A 95 -5.73 -5.38 13.49
C ARG A 95 -6.16 -6.42 12.47
N ARG A 96 -7.24 -6.16 11.73
CA ARG A 96 -7.74 -7.09 10.72
C ARG A 96 -6.75 -7.34 9.58
N LYS A 97 -6.05 -6.30 9.10
CA LYS A 97 -4.96 -6.48 8.13
C LYS A 97 -3.85 -7.40 8.66
N ARG A 98 -3.46 -7.21 9.91
CA ARG A 98 -2.45 -8.06 10.57
C ARG A 98 -2.92 -9.50 10.73
N GLU A 99 -4.18 -9.74 11.11
CA GLU A 99 -4.77 -11.09 11.22
C GLU A 99 -4.76 -11.83 9.88
N ILE A 100 -5.15 -11.17 8.79
CA ILE A 100 -5.11 -11.75 7.44
C ILE A 100 -3.67 -12.08 7.03
N PHE A 101 -2.73 -11.16 7.28
CA PHE A 101 -1.31 -11.42 7.00
C PHE A 101 -0.78 -12.61 7.80
N GLU A 102 -1.03 -12.65 9.10
CA GLU A 102 -0.59 -13.72 9.99
C GLU A 102 -1.14 -15.09 9.54
N TYR A 103 -2.39 -15.13 9.12
CA TYR A 103 -3.00 -16.34 8.57
C TYR A 103 -2.23 -16.87 7.35
N TYR A 104 -1.87 -15.99 6.42
CA TYR A 104 -1.04 -16.36 5.28
C TYR A 104 0.37 -16.76 5.68
N PHE A 105 0.99 -15.99 6.58
CA PHE A 105 2.36 -16.23 7.02
C PHE A 105 2.54 -17.59 7.68
N GLN A 106 1.61 -18.00 8.53
CA GLN A 106 1.63 -19.32 9.18
C GLN A 106 1.55 -20.47 8.18
N ARG A 107 0.96 -20.27 7.02
CA ARG A 107 0.74 -21.32 6.01
C ARG A 107 1.75 -21.31 4.87
N LEU A 108 2.35 -20.20 4.60
CA LEU A 108 3.24 -19.99 3.45
C LEU A 108 4.68 -19.63 3.85
N GLY A 109 4.87 -18.95 4.97
CA GLY A 109 6.18 -18.42 5.39
C GLY A 109 7.23 -19.50 5.74
N GLY A 110 6.81 -20.73 5.98
CA GLY A 110 7.72 -21.90 6.20
C GLY A 110 8.12 -22.65 4.93
N LEU A 111 7.60 -22.28 3.76
CA LEU A 111 7.96 -22.91 2.50
C LEU A 111 9.38 -22.47 2.06
N SER A 112 10.24 -23.44 1.73
CA SER A 112 11.61 -23.17 1.29
C SER A 112 11.61 -22.31 0.01
N GLY A 113 12.37 -21.22 0.00
CA GLY A 113 12.39 -20.29 -1.14
C GLY A 113 11.16 -19.36 -1.23
N VAL A 114 10.33 -19.30 -0.18
CA VAL A 114 9.23 -18.34 -0.08
C VAL A 114 9.53 -17.36 1.04
N SER A 115 9.31 -16.07 0.79
CA SER A 115 9.39 -15.02 1.79
C SER A 115 8.17 -14.11 1.71
N MET A 116 7.83 -13.48 2.83
CA MET A 116 6.74 -12.52 2.93
C MET A 116 7.21 -11.23 3.60
N ASN A 117 6.32 -10.23 3.67
CA ASN A 117 6.64 -8.92 4.25
C ASN A 117 7.33 -9.07 5.61
N PRO A 118 8.55 -8.54 5.80
CA PRO A 118 9.24 -8.67 7.08
C PRO A 118 8.70 -7.69 8.12
N GLU A 119 8.75 -8.08 9.39
CA GLU A 119 8.64 -7.18 10.54
C GLU A 119 9.96 -7.27 11.32
N LYS A 120 10.82 -6.26 11.13
CA LYS A 120 12.15 -6.23 11.75
C LYS A 120 12.07 -5.75 13.21
N PRO A 121 13.06 -6.07 14.07
CA PRO A 121 13.13 -5.53 15.42
C PRO A 121 13.01 -4.01 15.44
N GLY A 122 12.20 -3.48 16.35
CA GLY A 122 11.92 -2.04 16.45
C GLY A 122 10.90 -1.51 15.43
N THR A 123 10.31 -2.38 14.59
CA THR A 123 9.25 -2.00 13.67
C THR A 123 7.93 -2.70 13.99
N ILE A 124 6.82 -2.04 13.62
CA ILE A 124 5.49 -2.65 13.56
C ILE A 124 4.99 -2.42 12.13
N ASN A 125 4.60 -3.49 11.44
CA ASN A 125 4.09 -3.42 10.08
C ASN A 125 2.55 -3.46 10.09
N GLY A 126 1.90 -2.50 9.43
CA GLY A 126 0.44 -2.48 9.28
C GLY A 126 -0.10 -3.52 8.30
N TYR A 127 0.78 -4.16 7.52
CA TYR A 127 0.46 -5.21 6.53
C TYR A 127 -0.71 -4.83 5.60
N TRP A 128 -0.69 -3.60 5.09
CA TRP A 128 -1.70 -3.16 4.13
C TRP A 128 -1.88 -4.16 2.98
N MET A 129 -0.78 -4.70 2.48
CA MET A 129 -0.76 -5.59 1.33
C MET A 129 0.17 -6.79 1.62
N PRO A 130 -0.39 -7.97 1.97
CA PRO A 130 0.40 -9.19 2.09
C PRO A 130 1.05 -9.54 0.75
N THR A 131 2.35 -9.76 0.76
CA THR A 131 3.13 -10.08 -0.45
C THR A 131 3.85 -11.39 -0.27
N VAL A 132 3.77 -12.26 -1.28
CA VAL A 132 4.61 -13.46 -1.39
C VAL A 132 5.68 -13.19 -2.44
N VAL A 133 6.91 -13.50 -2.10
CA VAL A 133 8.09 -13.42 -2.97
C VAL A 133 8.73 -14.79 -3.04
N PHE A 134 8.86 -15.32 -4.24
CA PHE A 134 9.54 -16.60 -4.48
C PHE A 134 11.03 -16.36 -4.73
N ALA A 135 11.88 -17.26 -4.26
CA ALA A 135 13.30 -17.23 -4.57
C ALA A 135 13.55 -17.61 -6.04
N PRO A 136 14.59 -17.08 -6.68
CA PRO A 136 14.86 -17.35 -8.11
C PRO A 136 14.95 -18.84 -8.46
N GLU A 137 15.49 -19.64 -7.57
CA GLU A 137 15.65 -21.09 -7.74
C GLU A 137 14.33 -21.87 -7.79
N THR A 138 13.21 -21.27 -7.39
CA THR A 138 11.88 -21.89 -7.49
C THR A 138 11.35 -21.90 -8.92
N GLY A 139 11.91 -21.10 -9.82
CA GLY A 139 11.43 -20.95 -11.18
C GLY A 139 10.05 -20.26 -11.32
N VAL A 140 9.42 -19.84 -10.21
CA VAL A 140 8.12 -19.17 -10.23
C VAL A 140 8.24 -17.76 -10.78
N THR A 141 7.43 -17.44 -11.80
CA THR A 141 7.38 -16.11 -12.40
C THR A 141 6.08 -15.39 -12.06
N ARG A 142 6.13 -14.06 -12.11
CA ARG A 142 4.95 -13.20 -11.90
C ARG A 142 3.83 -13.53 -12.89
N GLU A 143 4.18 -13.78 -14.15
CA GLU A 143 3.22 -14.10 -15.21
C GLU A 143 2.47 -15.38 -14.88
N ARG A 144 3.19 -16.42 -14.41
CA ARG A 144 2.58 -17.69 -13.99
C ARG A 144 1.69 -17.51 -12.76
N LEU A 145 2.12 -16.69 -11.78
CA LEU A 145 1.31 -16.34 -10.62
C LEU A 145 -0.02 -15.69 -11.05
N LEU A 146 0.02 -14.67 -11.90
CA LEU A 146 -1.17 -13.97 -12.36
C LEU A 146 -2.12 -14.88 -13.16
N GLU A 147 -1.58 -15.74 -14.01
CA GLU A 147 -2.35 -16.70 -14.80
C GLU A 147 -3.16 -17.65 -13.89
N LEU A 148 -2.49 -18.26 -12.89
CA LEU A 148 -3.14 -19.24 -12.02
C LEU A 148 -4.12 -18.57 -11.04
N PHE A 149 -3.80 -17.41 -10.50
CA PHE A 149 -4.75 -16.64 -9.69
C PHE A 149 -6.03 -16.30 -10.50
N LYS A 150 -5.85 -15.88 -11.77
CA LYS A 150 -6.96 -15.59 -12.67
C LYS A 150 -7.78 -16.84 -12.99
N ALA A 151 -7.14 -17.99 -13.21
CA ALA A 151 -7.82 -19.27 -13.49
C ALA A 151 -8.72 -19.69 -12.31
N GLU A 152 -8.30 -19.41 -11.09
CA GLU A 152 -9.07 -19.66 -9.87
C GLU A 152 -10.04 -18.54 -9.50
N ASN A 153 -10.23 -17.54 -10.38
CA ASN A 153 -11.06 -16.36 -10.12
C ASN A 153 -10.68 -15.63 -8.82
N ILE A 154 -9.39 -15.47 -8.59
CA ILE A 154 -8.83 -14.72 -7.46
C ILE A 154 -8.08 -13.50 -7.99
N ASP A 155 -8.40 -12.30 -7.48
CA ASP A 155 -7.73 -11.07 -7.83
C ASP A 155 -6.39 -10.94 -7.06
N GLY A 156 -5.35 -11.61 -7.57
CA GLY A 156 -3.98 -11.39 -7.14
C GLY A 156 -3.40 -10.18 -7.86
N ARG A 157 -2.83 -9.22 -7.11
CA ARG A 157 -2.28 -8.01 -7.72
C ARG A 157 -0.81 -8.15 -8.04
N VAL A 158 -0.42 -7.68 -9.22
CA VAL A 158 0.97 -7.55 -9.62
C VAL A 158 1.77 -6.77 -8.57
N PHE A 159 2.95 -7.26 -8.22
CA PHE A 159 3.89 -6.47 -7.43
C PHE A 159 4.37 -5.28 -8.27
N PHE A 160 4.51 -4.12 -7.62
CA PHE A 160 4.75 -2.85 -8.31
C PHE A 160 5.98 -2.87 -9.21
N HIS A 161 5.83 -2.33 -10.42
CA HIS A 161 6.97 -2.14 -11.32
C HIS A 161 7.97 -1.13 -10.74
N PRO A 162 9.27 -1.28 -11.05
CA PRO A 162 10.25 -0.26 -10.69
C PRO A 162 9.84 1.09 -11.28
N LEU A 163 9.81 2.16 -10.48
CA LEU A 163 9.46 3.49 -10.99
C LEU A 163 10.35 3.91 -12.15
N SER A 164 11.66 3.59 -12.08
CA SER A 164 12.60 3.89 -13.15
C SER A 164 12.42 3.05 -14.42
N SER A 165 11.51 2.05 -14.44
CA SER A 165 11.15 1.32 -15.66
C SER A 165 9.98 1.95 -16.42
N LEU A 166 9.30 2.92 -15.83
CA LEU A 166 8.17 3.59 -16.48
C LEU A 166 8.64 4.50 -17.62
N PRO A 167 7.83 4.62 -18.69
CA PRO A 167 8.26 5.32 -19.93
C PRO A 167 8.72 6.77 -19.75
N MET A 168 8.25 7.45 -18.69
CA MET A 168 8.60 8.84 -18.38
C MET A 168 9.93 8.99 -17.64
N PHE A 169 10.56 7.90 -17.21
CA PHE A 169 11.83 7.91 -16.46
C PHE A 169 12.94 7.20 -17.23
N GLN A 170 14.18 7.50 -16.84
CA GLN A 170 15.33 6.77 -17.33
C GLN A 170 15.53 5.49 -16.49
N PRO A 171 15.75 4.33 -17.11
CA PRO A 171 16.02 3.08 -16.38
C PRO A 171 17.24 3.23 -15.48
N LYS A 172 17.10 2.76 -14.22
CA LYS A 172 18.18 2.76 -13.23
C LYS A 172 18.45 1.34 -12.73
N LEU A 173 19.15 0.56 -13.53
CA LEU A 173 19.42 -0.86 -13.29
C LEU A 173 20.25 -1.13 -12.02
N THR A 174 20.90 -0.11 -11.45
CA THR A 174 21.56 -0.19 -10.14
C THR A 174 20.60 -0.43 -8.99
N ASN A 175 19.28 -0.18 -9.17
CA ASN A 175 18.23 -0.50 -8.22
C ASN A 175 17.86 -2.00 -8.31
N ARG A 176 18.83 -2.88 -8.11
CA ARG A 176 18.73 -4.33 -8.37
C ARG A 176 17.48 -4.97 -7.77
N ASN A 177 17.22 -4.77 -6.49
CA ASN A 177 16.07 -5.38 -5.81
C ASN A 177 14.72 -4.93 -6.40
N SER A 178 14.63 -3.67 -6.88
CA SER A 178 13.41 -3.15 -7.48
C SER A 178 13.10 -3.78 -8.84
N TYR A 179 14.11 -4.30 -9.54
CA TYR A 179 13.94 -5.01 -10.81
C TYR A 179 13.82 -6.54 -10.62
N ASP A 180 14.46 -7.09 -9.59
CA ASP A 180 14.48 -8.53 -9.30
C ASP A 180 13.18 -9.01 -8.62
N ILE A 181 12.76 -8.37 -7.54
CA ILE A 181 11.61 -8.83 -6.74
C ILE A 181 10.30 -8.87 -7.53
N PRO A 182 9.92 -7.84 -8.32
CA PRO A 182 8.62 -7.80 -8.98
C PRO A 182 8.36 -8.92 -9.98
N VAL A 183 9.38 -9.52 -10.53
CA VAL A 183 9.23 -10.57 -11.55
C VAL A 183 8.89 -11.96 -10.98
N ARG A 184 8.89 -12.08 -9.65
CA ARG A 184 8.65 -13.34 -8.92
C ARG A 184 7.85 -13.11 -7.63
N ALA A 185 7.04 -12.07 -7.60
CA ALA A 185 6.24 -11.69 -6.45
C ALA A 185 4.79 -11.40 -6.84
N ILE A 186 3.88 -11.63 -5.90
CA ILE A 186 2.47 -11.26 -6.03
C ILE A 186 1.93 -10.73 -4.71
N ASN A 187 1.03 -9.76 -4.79
CA ASN A 187 0.29 -9.25 -3.65
C ASN A 187 -1.01 -10.03 -3.51
N LEU A 188 -1.24 -10.57 -2.32
CA LEU A 188 -2.40 -11.40 -2.02
C LEU A 188 -3.63 -10.55 -1.65
N PRO A 189 -4.85 -11.03 -1.92
CA PRO A 189 -6.07 -10.39 -1.45
C PRO A 189 -6.07 -10.20 0.08
N SER A 190 -6.56 -9.03 0.53
CA SER A 190 -6.60 -8.71 1.97
C SER A 190 -7.69 -7.69 2.31
N TYR A 191 -8.87 -7.84 1.72
CA TYR A 191 -10.01 -6.99 2.08
C TYR A 191 -10.57 -7.34 3.47
N HIS A 192 -11.26 -6.39 4.11
CA HIS A 192 -11.63 -6.47 5.52
C HIS A 192 -12.51 -7.68 5.85
N ASP A 193 -13.52 -7.94 5.03
CA ASP A 193 -14.54 -8.98 5.29
C ASP A 193 -14.14 -10.37 4.76
N MET A 194 -12.89 -10.53 4.36
CA MET A 194 -12.38 -11.79 3.82
C MET A 194 -12.54 -12.94 4.81
N THR A 195 -13.23 -14.00 4.41
CA THR A 195 -13.47 -15.19 5.20
C THR A 195 -12.24 -16.11 5.29
N LEU A 196 -12.21 -17.01 6.26
CA LEU A 196 -11.16 -18.03 6.34
C LEU A 196 -11.15 -18.95 5.10
N ALA A 197 -12.32 -19.31 4.59
CA ALA A 197 -12.43 -20.15 3.39
C ALA A 197 -11.83 -19.47 2.15
N GLU A 198 -12.01 -18.16 2.00
CA GLU A 198 -11.39 -17.38 0.92
C GLU A 198 -9.87 -17.28 1.09
N GLN A 199 -9.39 -17.11 2.33
CA GLN A 199 -7.97 -17.14 2.63
C GLN A 199 -7.34 -18.52 2.34
N ASP A 200 -8.04 -19.62 2.68
CA ASP A 200 -7.60 -20.98 2.36
C ASP A 200 -7.49 -21.21 0.85
N ARG A 201 -8.43 -20.71 0.05
CA ARG A 201 -8.33 -20.78 -1.42
C ARG A 201 -7.08 -20.06 -1.94
N VAL A 202 -6.78 -18.89 -1.42
CA VAL A 202 -5.55 -18.14 -1.79
C VAL A 202 -4.30 -18.94 -1.41
N VAL A 203 -4.26 -19.48 -0.20
CA VAL A 203 -3.15 -20.34 0.27
C VAL A 203 -2.98 -21.54 -0.64
N GLN A 204 -4.08 -22.20 -1.02
CA GLN A 204 -4.01 -23.39 -1.88
C GLN A 204 -3.39 -23.07 -3.24
N VAL A 205 -3.84 -21.98 -3.90
CA VAL A 205 -3.25 -21.57 -5.19
C VAL A 205 -1.74 -21.30 -5.07
N VAL A 206 -1.30 -20.62 -4.01
CA VAL A 206 0.14 -20.37 -3.79
C VAL A 206 0.91 -21.68 -3.58
N ARG A 207 0.35 -22.63 -2.84
CA ARG A 207 0.96 -23.95 -2.62
C ARG A 207 1.03 -24.77 -3.90
N ASP A 208 -0.03 -24.81 -4.68
CA ASP A 208 -0.07 -25.55 -5.95
C ASP A 208 0.99 -25.01 -6.93
N ILE A 209 1.15 -23.68 -7.00
CA ILE A 209 2.21 -23.06 -7.79
C ILE A 209 3.60 -23.50 -7.29
N TYR A 210 3.80 -23.47 -5.98
CA TYR A 210 5.05 -23.84 -5.37
C TYR A 210 5.42 -25.32 -5.61
N GLU A 211 4.46 -26.23 -5.48
CA GLU A 211 4.66 -27.66 -5.66
C GLU A 211 4.90 -28.03 -7.13
N ASN A 212 4.12 -27.47 -8.05
CA ASN A 212 4.21 -27.72 -9.49
C ASN A 212 5.51 -27.20 -10.13
N ASN A 213 6.19 -26.25 -9.53
CA ASN A 213 7.48 -25.74 -10.04
C ASN A 213 8.70 -26.43 -9.42
N ARG A 214 8.52 -27.40 -8.50
CA ARG A 214 9.62 -28.19 -7.90
C ARG A 214 9.81 -29.56 -8.54
N ASN A 215 8.86 -29.99 -9.35
CA ASN A 215 8.89 -31.22 -10.11
C ASN A 215 9.35 -30.96 -11.54
#